data_3b2099e0482310db6fb671c10395ee54
#
_entry.id   3b2099e0482310db6fb671c10395ee54
#
_cell.length_a   1.000
_cell.length_b   1.000
_cell.length_c   1.000
_cell.angle_alpha   90.00
_cell.angle_beta   90.00
_cell.angle_gamma   90.00
#
_symmetry.space_group_name_H-M   'P 1'
#
loop_
_entity.id
_entity.type
_entity.pdbx_description
1 polymer ?
#
loop_
_entity_poly.entity_id
_entity_poly.type
_entity_poly.pdbx_seq_one_letter_code
_entity_poly.pdbx_strand_id
1 'polypeptide(L)'
;MKYNEIKKLNMKSKNIINNNIDKIGSLFPNVIKEGKIDFNELKQELSDELIEENNEKYHLNWVGKNKAKIESNIPINKTLRPEINKSVNFDNTQNIYIEGDNLETLKILQESYLNKIDCIYIDPPYNTGNDFIYNDNFKKSRKIEDLSEGSIDEYNNKLISNNNSNGKFHSDWITMIYPRLKLARNLLNNEGVILISIDNNELKNMFLICDEIFGEKNFIANICWQKKTQPSFLSKTISTIKEYILVYSKNNPNKILTMGGFTDENKAIEMINISNNIVKRIFDQNNIIIENGKFNGILNAGIYGNKDLQIELLNSINVIDGKPQQDMVLKGRFKWSQEKMNQSFKEGDIYHIKNIKTLRTTVEKKNKELGIKPILDLLSKKLNNEIPTNTDATNEIKDIFNGYAVMDYPKPSLLIKYLIRAITYNKKHAIIMDFLVDQQQQHMELCYKILKIVEKENI
;
A
#
# COMPACT_ATOMS: atom_id res chain seq x y z
N MET A 1 -50.29 11.86 -25.91
CA MET A 1 -49.01 11.66 -25.23
C MET A 1 -48.73 10.17 -25.10
N LYS A 2 -47.77 9.63 -25.82
CA LYS A 2 -47.39 8.22 -25.68
C LYS A 2 -46.60 8.09 -24.35
N TYR A 3 -47.14 7.32 -23.41
CA TYR A 3 -46.38 6.90 -22.22
C TYR A 3 -45.22 6.04 -22.70
N ASN A 4 -44.00 6.53 -22.55
CA ASN A 4 -42.79 5.71 -22.71
C ASN A 4 -42.86 4.60 -21.64
N GLU A 5 -42.82 3.35 -22.08
CA GLU A 5 -42.70 2.20 -21.17
C GLU A 5 -41.43 2.40 -20.32
N ILE A 6 -41.64 2.56 -19.02
CA ILE A 6 -40.56 2.58 -18.04
C ILE A 6 -39.93 1.17 -18.08
N LYS A 7 -38.77 1.05 -18.69
CA LYS A 7 -37.97 -0.18 -18.62
C LYS A 7 -37.77 -0.54 -17.14
N LYS A 8 -38.33 -1.66 -16.73
CA LYS A 8 -38.06 -2.20 -15.37
C LYS A 8 -36.57 -2.36 -15.19
N LEU A 9 -36.00 -1.64 -14.25
CA LEU A 9 -34.60 -1.81 -13.85
C LEU A 9 -34.40 -3.24 -13.36
N ASN A 10 -33.33 -3.87 -13.78
CA ASN A 10 -32.92 -5.17 -13.26
C ASN A 10 -32.41 -4.97 -11.82
N MET A 11 -33.16 -5.48 -10.84
CA MET A 11 -32.85 -5.34 -9.41
C MET A 11 -31.76 -6.31 -8.91
N LYS A 12 -31.11 -7.07 -9.80
CA LYS A 12 -29.98 -7.93 -9.45
C LYS A 12 -28.68 -7.18 -9.57
N SER A 13 -27.76 -7.40 -8.64
CA SER A 13 -26.38 -6.90 -8.75
C SER A 13 -25.71 -7.39 -10.03
N LYS A 14 -24.72 -6.65 -10.51
CA LYS A 14 -24.02 -6.91 -11.76
C LYS A 14 -23.44 -8.33 -11.81
N ASN A 15 -23.78 -9.06 -12.85
CA ASN A 15 -23.20 -10.38 -13.08
C ASN A 15 -21.86 -10.23 -13.84
N ILE A 16 -20.76 -10.26 -13.07
CA ILE A 16 -19.40 -10.11 -13.63
C ILE A 16 -19.02 -11.25 -14.55
N ILE A 17 -19.59 -12.45 -14.34
CA ILE A 17 -19.33 -13.60 -15.21
C ILE A 17 -19.86 -13.32 -16.62
N ASN A 18 -21.09 -12.85 -16.75
CA ASN A 18 -21.65 -12.53 -18.06
C ASN A 18 -20.82 -11.47 -18.77
N ASN A 19 -20.41 -10.41 -18.06
CA ASN A 19 -19.51 -9.41 -18.64
C ASN A 19 -18.17 -9.98 -19.12
N ASN A 20 -17.61 -10.95 -18.42
CA ASN A 20 -16.36 -11.61 -18.83
C ASN A 20 -16.60 -12.52 -20.04
N ILE A 21 -17.72 -13.23 -20.09
CA ILE A 21 -18.14 -14.02 -21.26
C ILE A 21 -18.28 -13.11 -22.48
N ASP A 22 -18.96 -11.96 -22.34
CA ASP A 22 -19.14 -10.99 -23.43
C ASP A 22 -17.79 -10.45 -23.93
N LYS A 23 -16.85 -10.16 -23.03
CA LYS A 23 -15.50 -9.72 -23.40
C LYS A 23 -14.71 -10.80 -24.14
N ILE A 24 -14.78 -12.05 -23.70
CA ILE A 24 -14.15 -13.18 -24.38
C ILE A 24 -14.80 -13.38 -25.73
N GLY A 25 -16.14 -13.33 -25.82
CA GLY A 25 -16.86 -13.42 -27.08
C GLY A 25 -16.57 -12.28 -28.05
N SER A 26 -16.25 -11.07 -27.55
CA SER A 26 -15.81 -9.97 -28.41
C SER A 26 -14.42 -10.16 -29.00
N LEU A 27 -13.54 -10.87 -28.29
CA LEU A 27 -12.19 -11.22 -28.78
C LEU A 27 -12.20 -12.47 -29.68
N PHE A 28 -13.00 -13.45 -29.29
CA PHE A 28 -13.08 -14.77 -29.98
C PHE A 28 -14.55 -15.17 -30.18
N PRO A 29 -15.24 -14.62 -31.21
CA PRO A 29 -16.68 -14.86 -31.42
C PRO A 29 -17.06 -16.32 -31.57
N ASN A 30 -16.19 -17.15 -32.18
CA ASN A 30 -16.39 -18.59 -32.41
C ASN A 30 -16.37 -19.43 -31.13
N VAL A 31 -15.85 -18.88 -30.04
CA VAL A 31 -15.75 -19.51 -28.71
C VAL A 31 -17.08 -19.51 -27.97
N ILE A 32 -18.04 -18.67 -28.36
CA ILE A 32 -19.36 -18.60 -27.73
C ILE A 32 -20.35 -19.50 -28.43
N LYS A 33 -20.80 -20.54 -27.72
CA LYS A 33 -21.86 -21.47 -28.20
C LYS A 33 -23.01 -21.43 -27.19
N GLU A 34 -24.22 -21.11 -27.68
CA GLU A 34 -25.43 -21.02 -26.86
C GLU A 34 -25.28 -20.14 -25.59
N GLY A 35 -24.53 -19.02 -25.69
CA GLY A 35 -24.30 -18.09 -24.59
C GLY A 35 -23.29 -18.57 -23.51
N LYS A 36 -22.57 -19.66 -23.80
CA LYS A 36 -21.52 -20.21 -22.94
C LYS A 36 -20.19 -20.27 -23.68
N ILE A 37 -19.10 -20.23 -22.91
CA ILE A 37 -17.75 -20.40 -23.48
C ILE A 37 -17.50 -21.88 -23.75
N ASP A 38 -17.17 -22.21 -25.01
CA ASP A 38 -16.57 -23.49 -25.37
C ASP A 38 -15.06 -23.42 -25.05
N PHE A 39 -14.66 -24.07 -23.99
CA PHE A 39 -13.26 -24.05 -23.53
C PHE A 39 -12.32 -24.81 -24.47
N ASN A 40 -12.82 -25.77 -25.26
CA ASN A 40 -11.99 -26.48 -26.24
C ASN A 40 -11.67 -25.57 -27.42
N GLU A 41 -12.65 -24.81 -27.91
CA GLU A 41 -12.44 -23.81 -28.95
C GLU A 41 -11.51 -22.68 -28.45
N LEU A 42 -11.76 -22.16 -27.26
CA LEU A 42 -10.87 -21.15 -26.67
C LEU A 42 -9.43 -21.66 -26.51
N LYS A 43 -9.29 -22.94 -26.20
CA LYS A 43 -7.99 -23.60 -26.12
C LYS A 43 -7.30 -23.64 -27.47
N GLN A 44 -8.01 -23.90 -28.56
CA GLN A 44 -7.45 -23.90 -29.91
C GLN A 44 -7.03 -22.52 -30.40
N GLU A 45 -7.80 -21.48 -30.07
CA GLU A 45 -7.47 -20.08 -30.38
C GLU A 45 -6.22 -19.58 -29.66
N LEU A 46 -5.85 -20.21 -28.55
CA LEU A 46 -4.72 -19.85 -27.71
C LEU A 46 -3.60 -20.92 -27.72
N SER A 47 -3.48 -21.68 -28.84
CA SER A 47 -2.74 -22.95 -28.88
C SER A 47 -1.23 -22.86 -28.64
N ASP A 48 -0.58 -21.74 -28.93
CA ASP A 48 0.89 -21.66 -28.92
C ASP A 48 1.49 -21.61 -27.49
N GLU A 49 0.68 -21.38 -26.46
CA GLU A 49 1.15 -21.28 -25.06
C GLU A 49 0.32 -22.09 -24.05
N LEU A 50 -0.26 -23.22 -24.45
CA LEU A 50 -1.09 -24.02 -23.55
C LEU A 50 -0.27 -24.86 -22.59
N ILE A 51 -0.54 -24.67 -21.31
CA ILE A 51 -0.11 -25.61 -20.27
C ILE A 51 -1.04 -26.83 -20.35
N GLU A 52 -0.52 -28.00 -20.70
CA GLU A 52 -1.30 -29.24 -20.73
C GLU A 52 -1.90 -29.56 -19.36
N GLU A 53 -3.14 -30.09 -19.34
CA GLU A 53 -3.89 -30.38 -18.10
C GLU A 53 -3.20 -31.37 -17.16
N ASN A 54 -2.27 -32.16 -17.66
CA ASN A 54 -1.54 -33.20 -16.92
C ASN A 54 -0.23 -32.73 -16.26
N ASN A 55 0.17 -31.46 -16.42
CA ASN A 55 1.37 -30.96 -15.78
C ASN A 55 1.08 -30.54 -14.35
N GLU A 56 1.88 -31.03 -13.40
CA GLU A 56 1.87 -30.57 -12.01
C GLU A 56 2.10 -29.07 -11.96
N LYS A 57 1.10 -28.34 -11.42
CA LYS A 57 1.13 -26.88 -11.32
C LYS A 57 1.16 -26.48 -9.85
N TYR A 58 2.00 -25.52 -9.51
CA TYR A 58 1.92 -24.88 -8.21
C TYR A 58 0.61 -24.08 -8.11
N HIS A 59 -0.27 -24.47 -7.19
CA HIS A 59 -1.51 -23.74 -6.94
C HIS A 59 -1.97 -23.94 -5.50
N LEU A 60 -2.58 -22.91 -4.94
CA LEU A 60 -3.22 -22.99 -3.63
C LEU A 60 -4.51 -23.83 -3.72
N ASN A 61 -4.63 -24.85 -2.87
CA ASN A 61 -5.83 -25.64 -2.75
C ASN A 61 -6.23 -25.84 -1.28
N TRP A 62 -7.53 -25.76 -0.98
CA TRP A 62 -8.07 -25.99 0.36
C TRP A 62 -9.51 -26.47 0.29
N VAL A 63 -10.02 -27.04 1.41
CA VAL A 63 -11.41 -27.48 1.54
C VAL A 63 -12.32 -26.26 1.56
N GLY A 64 -13.17 -26.11 0.54
CA GLY A 64 -14.08 -24.97 0.40
C GLY A 64 -13.73 -23.99 -0.73
N LYS A 65 -12.59 -24.16 -1.43
CA LYS A 65 -12.15 -23.26 -2.51
C LYS A 65 -13.22 -23.05 -3.59
N ASN A 66 -13.82 -24.12 -4.09
CA ASN A 66 -14.85 -24.03 -5.12
C ASN A 66 -16.10 -23.29 -4.62
N LYS A 67 -16.50 -23.54 -3.35
CA LYS A 67 -17.61 -22.82 -2.72
C LYS A 67 -17.29 -21.32 -2.67
N ALA A 68 -16.12 -20.92 -2.18
CA ALA A 68 -15.70 -19.52 -2.10
C ALA A 68 -15.69 -18.82 -3.47
N LYS A 69 -15.22 -19.52 -4.53
CA LYS A 69 -15.26 -19.01 -5.90
C LYS A 69 -16.70 -18.78 -6.38
N ILE A 70 -17.58 -19.74 -6.19
CA ILE A 70 -19.00 -19.65 -6.60
C ILE A 70 -19.68 -18.52 -5.83
N GLU A 71 -19.47 -18.43 -4.53
CA GLU A 71 -20.09 -17.42 -3.66
C GLU A 71 -19.76 -15.99 -4.10
N SER A 72 -18.51 -15.71 -4.49
CA SER A 72 -18.15 -14.39 -5.04
C SER A 72 -18.91 -14.03 -6.32
N ASN A 73 -19.42 -15.01 -7.05
CA ASN A 73 -20.03 -14.84 -8.36
C ASN A 73 -21.56 -14.78 -8.33
N ILE A 74 -22.19 -15.28 -7.25
CA ILE A 74 -23.66 -15.30 -7.13
C ILE A 74 -24.19 -13.87 -6.93
N PRO A 75 -25.02 -13.34 -7.85
CA PRO A 75 -25.63 -12.03 -7.68
C PRO A 75 -26.69 -12.04 -6.58
N ILE A 76 -26.91 -10.90 -5.97
CA ILE A 76 -27.90 -10.72 -4.91
C ILE A 76 -29.03 -9.77 -5.35
N ASN A 77 -30.17 -9.84 -4.64
CA ASN A 77 -31.34 -8.98 -4.86
C ASN A 77 -31.54 -7.99 -3.71
N LYS A 78 -30.45 -7.39 -3.23
CA LYS A 78 -30.48 -6.41 -2.14
C LYS A 78 -30.04 -5.04 -2.66
N THR A 79 -30.45 -3.99 -1.98
CA THR A 79 -30.06 -2.61 -2.28
C THR A 79 -29.72 -1.86 -1.00
N LEU A 80 -28.95 -0.79 -1.12
CA LEU A 80 -28.68 0.12 -0.02
C LEU A 80 -29.89 1.01 0.24
N ARG A 81 -30.16 1.30 1.52
CA ARG A 81 -31.21 2.23 1.95
C ARG A 81 -30.55 3.38 2.72
N PRO A 82 -30.82 4.65 2.36
CA PRO A 82 -30.32 5.77 3.12
C PRO A 82 -30.92 5.82 4.52
N GLU A 83 -30.07 5.95 5.55
CA GLU A 83 -30.47 6.16 6.94
C GLU A 83 -30.23 7.62 7.34
N ILE A 84 -31.09 8.52 6.81
CA ILE A 84 -30.92 9.98 6.93
C ILE A 84 -30.82 10.41 8.40
N ASN A 85 -31.61 9.83 9.27
CA ASN A 85 -31.65 10.18 10.70
C ASN A 85 -30.38 9.81 11.48
N LYS A 86 -29.60 8.84 10.98
CA LYS A 86 -28.30 8.43 11.55
C LYS A 86 -27.13 9.09 10.82
N SER A 87 -27.38 9.81 9.73
CA SER A 87 -26.32 10.41 8.91
C SER A 87 -25.95 11.80 9.41
N VAL A 88 -24.67 12.13 9.32
CA VAL A 88 -24.13 13.46 9.61
C VAL A 88 -23.89 14.19 8.30
N ASN A 89 -24.49 15.38 8.12
CA ASN A 89 -24.35 16.21 6.93
C ASN A 89 -24.69 15.47 5.61
N PHE A 90 -25.80 14.73 5.62
CA PHE A 90 -26.20 13.80 4.55
C PHE A 90 -26.17 14.44 3.14
N ASP A 91 -26.68 15.67 3.00
CA ASP A 91 -26.80 16.33 1.69
C ASP A 91 -25.45 16.79 1.09
N ASN A 92 -24.42 16.99 1.91
CA ASN A 92 -23.15 17.58 1.46
C ASN A 92 -21.94 16.65 1.61
N THR A 93 -22.06 15.54 2.38
CA THR A 93 -20.96 14.58 2.53
C THR A 93 -20.87 13.66 1.32
N GLN A 94 -19.64 13.33 0.93
CA GLN A 94 -19.37 12.28 -0.06
C GLN A 94 -18.90 10.98 0.62
N ASN A 95 -18.75 10.99 1.95
CA ASN A 95 -18.36 9.84 2.73
C ASN A 95 -19.55 8.91 2.96
N ILE A 96 -19.36 7.60 2.79
CA ILE A 96 -20.41 6.61 2.91
C ILE A 96 -19.99 5.58 3.97
N TYR A 97 -20.87 5.36 4.95
CA TYR A 97 -20.79 4.23 5.86
C TYR A 97 -21.93 3.27 5.55
N ILE A 98 -21.63 1.99 5.32
CA ILE A 98 -22.60 0.97 4.96
C ILE A 98 -22.64 -0.07 6.07
N GLU A 99 -23.80 -0.22 6.67
CA GLU A 99 -24.10 -1.16 7.73
C GLU A 99 -24.74 -2.42 7.13
N GLY A 100 -24.14 -3.60 7.36
CA GLY A 100 -24.62 -4.87 6.81
C GLY A 100 -23.51 -5.88 6.53
N ASP A 101 -23.87 -7.03 5.97
CA ASP A 101 -22.91 -8.04 5.54
C ASP A 101 -21.95 -7.48 4.47
N ASN A 102 -20.65 -7.58 4.74
CA ASN A 102 -19.64 -6.99 3.86
C ASN A 102 -19.49 -7.70 2.51
N LEU A 103 -19.73 -9.03 2.42
CA LEU A 103 -19.70 -9.75 1.15
C LEU A 103 -20.85 -9.29 0.24
N GLU A 104 -22.04 -9.13 0.80
CA GLU A 104 -23.21 -8.60 0.08
C GLU A 104 -22.99 -7.13 -0.32
N THR A 105 -22.46 -6.33 0.59
CA THR A 105 -22.08 -4.91 0.32
C THR A 105 -21.10 -4.81 -0.85
N LEU A 106 -20.05 -5.62 -0.86
CA LEU A 106 -19.09 -5.65 -1.96
C LEU A 106 -19.73 -6.01 -3.31
N LYS A 107 -20.74 -6.89 -3.32
CA LYS A 107 -21.51 -7.23 -4.52
C LYS A 107 -22.37 -6.06 -5.01
N ILE A 108 -23.02 -5.33 -4.12
CA ILE A 108 -23.82 -4.15 -4.46
C ILE A 108 -22.92 -3.05 -5.03
N LEU A 109 -21.78 -2.80 -4.42
CA LEU A 109 -20.85 -1.77 -4.84
C LEU A 109 -20.24 -2.01 -6.22
N GLN A 110 -20.28 -3.25 -6.77
CA GLN A 110 -19.87 -3.50 -8.16
C GLN A 110 -20.67 -2.66 -9.18
N GLU A 111 -21.91 -2.27 -8.88
CA GLU A 111 -22.72 -1.45 -9.79
C GLU A 111 -22.12 -0.05 -9.98
N SER A 112 -21.74 0.59 -8.88
CA SER A 112 -21.36 2.01 -8.87
C SER A 112 -19.84 2.25 -8.80
N TYR A 113 -19.09 1.33 -8.22
CA TYR A 113 -17.66 1.51 -7.91
C TYR A 113 -16.72 0.55 -8.65
N LEU A 114 -17.19 -0.19 -9.63
CA LEU A 114 -16.34 -1.07 -10.44
C LEU A 114 -15.19 -0.26 -11.08
N ASN A 115 -13.94 -0.67 -10.84
CA ASN A 115 -12.72 -0.01 -11.32
C ASN A 115 -12.55 1.47 -10.90
N LYS A 116 -13.10 1.87 -9.75
CA LYS A 116 -13.04 3.27 -9.30
C LYS A 116 -12.22 3.50 -8.04
N ILE A 117 -12.04 2.49 -7.19
CA ILE A 117 -11.36 2.63 -5.88
C ILE A 117 -9.85 2.79 -6.09
N ASP A 118 -9.26 3.79 -5.45
CA ASP A 118 -7.82 4.08 -5.50
C ASP A 118 -7.02 3.30 -4.46
N CYS A 119 -7.58 3.17 -3.27
CA CYS A 119 -6.95 2.52 -2.15
C CYS A 119 -7.97 1.71 -1.35
N ILE A 120 -7.65 0.46 -1.09
CA ILE A 120 -8.38 -0.37 -0.14
C ILE A 120 -7.42 -0.66 1.02
N TYR A 121 -7.86 -0.39 2.25
CA TYR A 121 -7.20 -0.85 3.47
C TYR A 121 -8.12 -1.82 4.19
N ILE A 122 -7.60 -2.94 4.66
CA ILE A 122 -8.34 -3.90 5.49
C ILE A 122 -7.50 -4.41 6.66
N ASP A 123 -8.19 -4.67 7.76
CA ASP A 123 -7.66 -5.31 8.97
C ASP A 123 -8.52 -6.54 9.28
N PRO A 124 -8.30 -7.69 8.59
CA PRO A 124 -9.11 -8.89 8.77
C PRO A 124 -8.85 -9.55 10.13
N PRO A 125 -9.74 -10.42 10.62
CA PRO A 125 -9.46 -11.27 11.77
C PRO A 125 -8.16 -12.04 11.55
N TYR A 126 -7.27 -12.09 12.55
CA TYR A 126 -5.94 -12.69 12.42
C TYR A 126 -5.91 -14.20 12.62
N ASN A 127 -7.07 -14.79 12.91
CA ASN A 127 -7.23 -16.23 13.17
C ASN A 127 -6.35 -16.72 14.33
N THR A 128 -6.41 -16.00 15.45
CA THR A 128 -5.60 -16.29 16.66
C THR A 128 -6.15 -17.47 17.48
N GLY A 129 -7.29 -18.04 17.08
CA GLY A 129 -7.98 -19.12 17.76
C GLY A 129 -9.14 -18.67 18.66
N ASN A 130 -9.24 -17.37 18.93
CA ASN A 130 -10.34 -16.73 19.63
C ASN A 130 -11.17 -15.80 18.73
N ASP A 131 -10.72 -15.61 17.48
CA ASP A 131 -11.36 -14.73 16.52
C ASP A 131 -12.66 -15.36 15.99
N PHE A 132 -13.63 -14.52 15.75
CA PHE A 132 -14.86 -14.91 15.07
C PHE A 132 -14.68 -14.85 13.56
N ILE A 133 -15.12 -15.88 12.85
CA ILE A 133 -15.22 -15.89 11.39
C ILE A 133 -16.67 -15.88 10.98
N TYR A 134 -16.99 -15.19 9.87
CA TYR A 134 -18.34 -15.21 9.32
C TYR A 134 -18.67 -16.57 8.74
N ASN A 135 -19.78 -17.15 9.16
CA ASN A 135 -20.27 -18.40 8.57
C ASN A 135 -21.38 -18.10 7.56
N ASP A 136 -21.03 -18.08 6.31
CA ASP A 136 -21.93 -17.81 5.19
C ASP A 136 -22.92 -18.97 4.90
N ASN A 137 -23.09 -19.94 5.82
CA ASN A 137 -24.01 -21.05 5.67
C ASN A 137 -25.40 -20.71 6.20
N PHE A 138 -26.29 -20.22 5.33
CA PHE A 138 -27.69 -20.02 5.64
C PHE A 138 -28.44 -21.33 5.82
N LYS A 139 -28.67 -21.76 7.07
CA LYS A 139 -29.81 -22.64 7.44
C LYS A 139 -30.71 -21.86 8.37
N LYS A 140 -31.90 -21.52 7.85
CA LYS A 140 -33.00 -20.94 8.62
C LYS A 140 -33.44 -21.92 9.71
N SER A 141 -33.27 -21.56 10.97
CA SER A 141 -34.17 -21.77 12.11
C SER A 141 -33.39 -21.90 13.42
N ARG A 142 -33.49 -20.89 14.25
CA ARG A 142 -33.36 -20.78 15.73
C ARG A 142 -32.97 -19.34 16.09
N LYS A 143 -33.92 -18.43 15.85
CA LYS A 143 -33.63 -16.99 15.82
C LYS A 143 -33.47 -16.28 17.17
N ILE A 144 -33.91 -16.85 18.26
CA ILE A 144 -34.04 -16.13 19.55
C ILE A 144 -33.01 -16.60 20.59
N GLU A 145 -32.68 -17.87 20.60
CA GLU A 145 -31.63 -18.42 21.49
C GLU A 145 -30.22 -18.00 21.09
N ASP A 146 -29.95 -17.93 19.77
CA ASP A 146 -28.64 -17.62 19.20
C ASP A 146 -28.21 -16.14 19.40
N LEU A 147 -29.17 -15.18 19.50
CA LEU A 147 -28.89 -13.76 19.79
C LEU A 147 -28.49 -13.55 21.27
N SER A 148 -29.10 -14.31 22.19
CA SER A 148 -28.79 -14.19 23.62
C SER A 148 -27.47 -14.81 24.02
N GLU A 149 -26.96 -15.73 23.20
CA GLU A 149 -25.66 -16.39 23.39
C GLU A 149 -24.50 -15.73 22.63
N GLY A 150 -24.74 -14.64 21.86
CA GLY A 150 -23.74 -13.94 21.07
C GLY A 150 -23.18 -14.76 19.89
N SER A 151 -23.93 -15.80 19.46
CA SER A 151 -23.54 -16.66 18.34
C SER A 151 -23.97 -16.15 16.97
N ILE A 152 -24.80 -15.10 16.93
CA ILE A 152 -25.18 -14.36 15.73
C ILE A 152 -25.02 -12.86 15.96
N ASP A 153 -24.70 -12.12 14.90
CA ASP A 153 -24.69 -10.67 14.94
C ASP A 153 -26.11 -10.08 14.80
N GLU A 154 -26.23 -8.77 14.97
CA GLU A 154 -27.50 -8.04 14.83
C GLU A 154 -28.17 -8.22 13.46
N TYR A 155 -27.42 -8.68 12.46
CA TYR A 155 -27.86 -8.94 11.08
C TYR A 155 -28.18 -10.42 10.80
N ASN A 156 -28.19 -11.27 11.84
CA ASN A 156 -28.37 -12.73 11.76
C ASN A 156 -27.24 -13.49 11.04
N ASN A 157 -26.04 -12.95 10.96
CA ASN A 157 -24.89 -13.71 10.50
C ASN A 157 -24.35 -14.54 11.66
N LYS A 158 -24.18 -15.83 11.45
CA LYS A 158 -23.67 -16.72 12.49
C LYS A 158 -22.18 -16.52 12.67
N LEU A 159 -21.79 -16.00 13.83
CA LEU A 159 -20.40 -15.90 14.26
C LEU A 159 -19.99 -17.24 14.88
N ILE A 160 -18.94 -17.84 14.35
CA ILE A 160 -18.38 -19.08 14.87
C ILE A 160 -16.96 -18.81 15.30
N SER A 161 -16.64 -19.12 16.57
CA SER A 161 -15.26 -19.11 17.03
C SER A 161 -14.47 -20.19 16.26
N ASN A 162 -13.40 -19.76 15.59
CA ASN A 162 -12.51 -20.67 14.88
C ASN A 162 -11.38 -21.11 15.80
N ASN A 163 -11.62 -22.22 16.52
CA ASN A 163 -10.67 -22.75 17.47
C ASN A 163 -9.55 -23.54 16.78
N ASN A 164 -8.34 -23.49 17.31
CA ASN A 164 -7.16 -24.23 16.83
C ASN A 164 -7.36 -25.75 16.76
N SER A 165 -8.31 -26.31 17.50
CA SER A 165 -8.71 -27.73 17.45
C SER A 165 -9.54 -28.08 16.22
N ASN A 166 -10.02 -27.09 15.45
CA ASN A 166 -10.78 -27.32 14.24
C ASN A 166 -9.84 -27.81 13.13
N GLY A 167 -10.05 -29.01 12.60
CA GLY A 167 -9.28 -29.56 11.47
C GLY A 167 -9.37 -28.73 10.17
N LYS A 168 -10.25 -27.72 10.11
CA LYS A 168 -10.42 -26.78 9.01
C LYS A 168 -10.03 -25.35 9.38
N PHE A 169 -9.31 -25.14 10.44
CA PHE A 169 -8.97 -23.84 11.02
C PHE A 169 -8.54 -22.80 9.97
N HIS A 170 -7.52 -23.10 9.17
CA HIS A 170 -7.08 -22.22 8.08
C HIS A 170 -8.05 -22.21 6.89
N SER A 171 -8.65 -23.37 6.56
CA SER A 171 -9.55 -23.50 5.42
C SER A 171 -10.81 -22.65 5.56
N ASP A 172 -11.38 -22.61 6.76
CA ASP A 172 -12.59 -21.83 7.04
C ASP A 172 -12.28 -20.32 6.97
N TRP A 173 -11.14 -19.90 7.50
CA TRP A 173 -10.67 -18.51 7.40
C TRP A 173 -10.41 -18.09 5.94
N ILE A 174 -9.70 -18.93 5.16
CA ILE A 174 -9.44 -18.66 3.74
C ILE A 174 -10.76 -18.59 2.95
N THR A 175 -11.70 -19.49 3.24
CA THR A 175 -13.02 -19.52 2.58
C THR A 175 -13.81 -18.25 2.82
N MET A 176 -13.70 -17.65 4.00
CA MET A 176 -14.30 -16.35 4.34
C MET A 176 -13.63 -15.18 3.60
N ILE A 177 -12.28 -15.12 3.59
CA ILE A 177 -11.54 -13.98 3.04
C ILE A 177 -11.52 -13.97 1.51
N TYR A 178 -11.39 -15.12 0.87
CA TYR A 178 -11.19 -15.25 -0.58
C TYR A 178 -12.26 -14.53 -1.44
N PRO A 179 -13.58 -14.73 -1.24
CA PRO A 179 -14.61 -14.08 -2.05
C PRO A 179 -14.59 -12.55 -1.87
N ARG A 180 -14.27 -12.06 -0.68
CA ARG A 180 -14.17 -10.64 -0.35
C ARG A 180 -13.02 -9.97 -1.09
N LEU A 181 -11.83 -10.56 -1.05
CA LEU A 181 -10.67 -10.06 -1.79
C LEU A 181 -10.88 -10.09 -3.31
N LYS A 182 -11.55 -11.13 -3.83
CA LYS A 182 -11.87 -11.23 -5.25
C LYS A 182 -12.78 -10.09 -5.72
N LEU A 183 -13.82 -9.77 -4.95
CA LEU A 183 -14.71 -8.64 -5.23
C LEU A 183 -13.99 -7.29 -5.05
N ALA A 184 -13.19 -7.15 -4.00
CA ALA A 184 -12.39 -5.96 -3.75
C ALA A 184 -11.46 -5.63 -4.92
N ARG A 185 -10.78 -6.63 -5.49
CA ARG A 185 -9.94 -6.45 -6.68
C ARG A 185 -10.70 -5.85 -7.87
N ASN A 186 -11.96 -6.25 -8.07
CA ASN A 186 -12.77 -5.69 -9.16
C ASN A 186 -13.09 -4.22 -8.93
N LEU A 187 -13.28 -3.80 -7.68
CA LEU A 187 -13.56 -2.40 -7.33
C LEU A 187 -12.34 -1.49 -7.51
N LEU A 188 -11.12 -2.00 -7.29
CA LEU A 188 -9.89 -1.22 -7.53
C LEU A 188 -9.81 -0.76 -8.99
N ASN A 189 -9.36 0.48 -9.20
CA ASN A 189 -8.96 0.95 -10.53
C ASN A 189 -7.61 0.34 -10.95
N ASN A 190 -7.15 0.57 -12.17
CA ASN A 190 -5.92 -0.05 -12.69
C ASN A 190 -4.66 0.34 -11.91
N GLU A 191 -4.63 1.53 -11.33
CA GLU A 191 -3.55 2.05 -10.48
C GLU A 191 -3.81 1.80 -8.99
N GLY A 192 -4.93 1.15 -8.67
CA GLY A 192 -5.40 0.95 -7.31
C GLY A 192 -4.55 -0.06 -6.54
N VAL A 193 -4.45 0.17 -5.24
CA VAL A 193 -3.63 -0.61 -4.31
C VAL A 193 -4.49 -1.11 -3.16
N ILE A 194 -4.24 -2.35 -2.73
CA ILE A 194 -4.78 -2.88 -1.48
C ILE A 194 -3.67 -3.03 -0.44
N LEU A 195 -3.99 -2.64 0.78
CA LEU A 195 -3.18 -2.78 1.98
C LEU A 195 -3.89 -3.72 2.93
N ILE A 196 -3.23 -4.78 3.37
CA ILE A 196 -3.82 -5.82 4.22
C ILE A 196 -2.97 -5.99 5.45
N SER A 197 -3.49 -5.57 6.61
CA SER A 197 -2.85 -5.85 7.90
C SER A 197 -3.00 -7.33 8.26
N ILE A 198 -1.95 -7.95 8.76
CA ILE A 198 -1.96 -9.36 9.17
C ILE A 198 -0.81 -9.66 10.13
N ASP A 199 -0.96 -10.68 10.96
CA ASP A 199 0.12 -11.19 11.80
C ASP A 199 0.71 -12.51 11.26
N ASN A 200 1.59 -13.15 12.05
CA ASN A 200 2.26 -14.39 11.65
C ASN A 200 1.31 -15.57 11.44
N ASN A 201 0.10 -15.58 12.03
CA ASN A 201 -0.79 -16.75 12.00
C ASN A 201 -1.23 -17.08 10.57
N GLU A 202 -1.68 -16.08 9.82
CA GLU A 202 -2.23 -16.26 8.47
C GLU A 202 -1.40 -15.57 7.36
N LEU A 203 -0.24 -15.01 7.67
CA LEU A 203 0.62 -14.32 6.70
C LEU A 203 0.90 -15.16 5.44
N LYS A 204 1.26 -16.44 5.62
CA LYS A 204 1.56 -17.35 4.50
C LYS A 204 0.35 -17.58 3.61
N ASN A 205 -0.81 -17.82 4.22
CA ASN A 205 -2.05 -18.06 3.52
C ASN A 205 -2.51 -16.80 2.80
N MET A 206 -2.37 -15.63 3.42
CA MET A 206 -2.70 -14.35 2.80
C MET A 206 -1.84 -14.07 1.57
N PHE A 207 -0.52 -14.34 1.60
CA PHE A 207 0.33 -14.25 0.42
C PHE A 207 -0.22 -15.10 -0.74
N LEU A 208 -0.45 -16.40 -0.48
CA LEU A 208 -0.90 -17.32 -1.51
C LEU A 208 -2.28 -16.94 -2.10
N ILE A 209 -3.17 -16.43 -1.26
CA ILE A 209 -4.49 -15.94 -1.70
C ILE A 209 -4.33 -14.69 -2.58
N CYS A 210 -3.50 -13.75 -2.14
CA CYS A 210 -3.26 -12.52 -2.88
C CYS A 210 -2.54 -12.78 -4.21
N ASP A 211 -1.58 -13.68 -4.25
CA ASP A 211 -0.92 -14.11 -5.48
C ASP A 211 -1.92 -14.73 -6.47
N GLU A 212 -2.88 -15.56 -6.00
CA GLU A 212 -3.93 -16.13 -6.86
C GLU A 212 -4.91 -15.05 -7.36
N ILE A 213 -5.30 -14.10 -6.51
CA ILE A 213 -6.34 -13.11 -6.83
C ILE A 213 -5.76 -11.92 -7.59
N PHE A 214 -4.68 -11.31 -7.12
CA PHE A 214 -4.09 -10.11 -7.69
C PHE A 214 -3.03 -10.43 -8.73
N GLY A 215 -2.39 -11.59 -8.64
CA GLY A 215 -1.25 -12.03 -9.42
C GLY A 215 0.07 -11.72 -8.71
N GLU A 216 0.97 -12.70 -8.63
CA GLU A 216 2.29 -12.58 -7.99
C GLU A 216 3.08 -11.35 -8.50
N LYS A 217 3.04 -11.10 -9.80
CA LYS A 217 3.70 -9.94 -10.43
C LYS A 217 3.21 -8.56 -9.94
N ASN A 218 2.06 -8.51 -9.29
CA ASN A 218 1.46 -7.28 -8.75
C ASN A 218 1.72 -7.10 -7.24
N PHE A 219 2.51 -7.98 -6.64
CA PHE A 219 3.04 -7.79 -5.29
C PHE A 219 3.98 -6.57 -5.28
N ILE A 220 3.76 -5.65 -4.32
CA ILE A 220 4.59 -4.46 -4.15
C ILE A 220 5.53 -4.63 -2.96
N ALA A 221 5.00 -4.95 -1.79
CA ALA A 221 5.79 -5.03 -0.56
C ALA A 221 5.09 -5.84 0.54
N ASN A 222 5.92 -6.34 1.46
CA ASN A 222 5.51 -6.78 2.78
C ASN A 222 6.12 -5.83 3.81
N ILE A 223 5.35 -4.87 4.29
CA ILE A 223 5.79 -3.86 5.24
C ILE A 223 5.70 -4.43 6.64
N CYS A 224 6.81 -4.35 7.38
CA CYS A 224 6.85 -4.69 8.81
C CYS A 224 6.52 -3.48 9.65
N TRP A 225 5.44 -3.52 10.42
CA TRP A 225 5.12 -2.48 11.38
C TRP A 225 5.51 -2.91 12.80
N GLN A 226 6.36 -2.13 13.46
CA GLN A 226 6.72 -2.32 14.85
C GLN A 226 5.60 -1.82 15.77
N LYS A 227 4.71 -2.72 16.18
CA LYS A 227 3.55 -2.40 17.03
C LYS A 227 3.88 -2.13 18.49
N LYS A 228 5.04 -2.59 18.98
CA LYS A 228 5.51 -2.41 20.36
C LYS A 228 6.97 -2.01 20.39
N THR A 229 7.32 -1.09 21.26
CA THR A 229 8.73 -0.67 21.48
C THR A 229 9.46 -1.60 22.44
N GLN A 230 8.73 -2.21 23.38
CA GLN A 230 9.28 -3.13 24.38
C GLN A 230 8.80 -4.56 24.12
N PRO A 231 9.67 -5.56 24.24
CA PRO A 231 9.28 -6.96 24.17
C PRO A 231 8.41 -7.36 25.36
N SER A 232 7.58 -8.39 25.18
CA SER A 232 6.86 -9.01 26.31
C SER A 232 7.78 -9.93 27.11
N PHE A 233 7.86 -9.71 28.42
CA PHE A 233 8.63 -10.60 29.31
C PHE A 233 8.02 -12.00 29.49
N LEU A 234 6.76 -12.19 29.07
CA LEU A 234 6.04 -13.47 29.18
C LEU A 234 6.33 -14.45 28.02
N SER A 235 7.07 -14.02 27.00
CA SER A 235 7.37 -14.86 25.86
C SER A 235 8.45 -15.88 26.21
N LYS A 236 8.14 -17.17 26.04
CA LYS A 236 9.07 -18.29 26.34
C LYS A 236 10.09 -18.56 25.22
N THR A 237 9.83 -18.12 23.99
CA THR A 237 10.68 -18.39 22.82
C THR A 237 11.13 -17.08 22.17
N ILE A 238 10.30 -16.47 21.34
CA ILE A 238 10.59 -15.22 20.63
C ILE A 238 9.50 -14.22 20.96
N SER A 239 9.90 -13.02 21.40
CA SER A 239 8.96 -11.93 21.66
C SER A 239 8.59 -11.23 20.38
N THR A 240 7.34 -11.38 19.95
CA THR A 240 6.82 -10.76 18.72
C THR A 240 6.44 -9.32 18.98
N ILE A 241 7.11 -8.39 18.31
CA ILE A 241 6.89 -6.93 18.44
C ILE A 241 6.38 -6.29 17.15
N LYS A 242 6.11 -7.08 16.11
CA LYS A 242 5.71 -6.59 14.79
C LYS A 242 4.46 -7.27 14.27
N GLU A 243 3.80 -6.58 13.36
CA GLU A 243 2.79 -7.08 12.44
C GLU A 243 3.19 -6.74 11.01
N TYR A 244 2.41 -7.19 10.04
CA TYR A 244 2.73 -7.01 8.63
C TYR A 244 1.59 -6.29 7.93
N ILE A 245 1.95 -5.59 6.86
CA ILE A 245 1.01 -4.98 5.93
C ILE A 245 1.40 -5.45 4.53
N LEU A 246 0.62 -6.35 3.97
CA LEU A 246 0.80 -6.81 2.60
C LEU A 246 0.26 -5.77 1.64
N VAL A 247 1.01 -5.50 0.58
CA VAL A 247 0.70 -4.48 -0.41
C VAL A 247 0.69 -5.09 -1.79
N TYR A 248 -0.47 -5.04 -2.44
CA TYR A 248 -0.66 -5.48 -3.82
C TYR A 248 -1.29 -4.36 -4.65
N SER A 249 -0.85 -4.22 -5.89
CA SER A 249 -1.56 -3.40 -6.88
C SER A 249 -2.56 -4.26 -7.66
N LYS A 250 -3.50 -3.61 -8.36
CA LYS A 250 -4.34 -4.34 -9.31
C LYS A 250 -3.60 -4.70 -10.59
N ASN A 251 -2.91 -3.74 -11.22
CA ASN A 251 -2.20 -3.92 -12.49
C ASN A 251 -0.89 -3.11 -12.60
N ASN A 252 -0.44 -2.45 -11.53
CA ASN A 252 0.77 -1.63 -11.56
C ASN A 252 1.76 -2.05 -10.46
N PRO A 253 2.61 -3.08 -10.70
CA PRO A 253 3.57 -3.57 -9.72
C PRO A 253 4.67 -2.54 -9.38
N ASN A 254 4.89 -1.55 -10.24
CA ASN A 254 5.90 -0.51 -10.04
C ASN A 254 5.32 0.75 -9.35
N LYS A 255 4.14 0.63 -8.75
CA LYS A 255 3.53 1.73 -8.00
C LYS A 255 4.45 2.16 -6.86
N ILE A 256 4.93 3.39 -6.92
CA ILE A 256 5.77 3.96 -5.86
C ILE A 256 4.84 4.41 -4.72
N LEU A 257 5.10 3.88 -3.53
CA LEU A 257 4.51 4.34 -2.28
C LEU A 257 5.40 5.46 -1.74
N THR A 258 4.91 6.69 -1.83
CA THR A 258 5.67 7.90 -1.48
C THR A 258 5.52 8.26 -0.01
N MET A 259 5.90 9.46 0.40
CA MET A 259 5.78 9.97 1.78
C MET A 259 6.74 9.37 2.82
N GLY A 260 7.83 8.74 2.38
CA GLY A 260 8.98 8.44 3.26
C GLY A 260 9.76 9.68 3.68
N GLY A 261 9.15 10.86 3.52
CA GLY A 261 9.75 12.17 3.73
C GLY A 261 10.18 12.83 2.44
N PHE A 262 10.57 14.08 2.56
CA PHE A 262 11.15 14.84 1.45
C PHE A 262 12.67 14.68 1.43
N THR A 263 13.27 14.84 0.26
CA THR A 263 14.71 15.05 0.22
C THR A 263 14.99 16.41 0.90
N ASP A 264 15.93 16.40 1.85
CA ASP A 264 16.31 17.63 2.55
C ASP A 264 16.75 18.68 1.53
N GLU A 265 16.05 19.81 1.49
CA GLU A 265 16.35 20.93 0.59
C GLU A 265 17.79 21.42 0.73
N ASN A 266 18.34 21.32 1.93
CA ASN A 266 19.66 21.82 2.28
C ASN A 266 20.74 20.74 2.25
N LYS A 267 20.42 19.48 1.97
CA LYS A 267 21.41 18.42 1.94
C LYS A 267 22.20 18.45 0.65
N ALA A 268 23.41 18.99 0.73
CA ALA A 268 24.37 18.92 -0.35
C ALA A 268 24.68 17.46 -0.70
N ILE A 269 24.68 17.13 -1.99
CA ILE A 269 24.95 15.78 -2.49
C ILE A 269 26.46 15.52 -2.43
N GLU A 270 26.88 14.49 -1.71
CA GLU A 270 28.28 14.06 -1.70
C GLU A 270 28.68 13.55 -3.09
N MET A 271 29.72 14.14 -3.67
CA MET A 271 30.17 13.80 -5.03
C MET A 271 31.08 12.57 -5.09
N ILE A 272 31.51 12.05 -3.95
CA ILE A 272 32.43 10.94 -3.87
C ILE A 272 31.72 9.68 -3.44
N ASN A 273 32.15 8.55 -4.03
CA ASN A 273 31.74 7.21 -3.63
C ASN A 273 32.95 6.27 -3.67
N ILE A 274 33.29 5.70 -2.54
CA ILE A 274 34.47 4.82 -2.37
C ILE A 274 34.41 3.59 -3.29
N SER A 275 33.21 3.14 -3.67
CA SER A 275 33.04 1.99 -4.58
C SER A 275 33.28 2.30 -6.06
N ASN A 276 33.41 3.57 -6.44
CA ASN A 276 33.61 3.95 -7.84
C ASN A 276 35.09 3.86 -8.27
N ASN A 277 35.30 3.72 -9.57
CA ASN A 277 36.65 3.82 -10.15
C ASN A 277 37.22 5.23 -10.01
N ILE A 278 38.55 5.31 -9.96
CA ILE A 278 39.25 6.59 -9.95
C ILE A 278 39.17 7.19 -11.35
N VAL A 279 38.65 8.41 -11.44
CA VAL A 279 38.47 9.14 -12.70
C VAL A 279 38.90 10.59 -12.55
N LYS A 280 39.29 11.21 -13.68
CA LYS A 280 39.58 12.64 -13.77
C LYS A 280 38.27 13.42 -14.00
N ARG A 281 38.11 14.56 -13.29
CA ARG A 281 36.98 15.49 -13.45
C ARG A 281 37.48 16.92 -13.43
N ILE A 282 36.89 17.74 -14.29
CA ILE A 282 37.12 19.17 -14.37
C ILE A 282 35.98 19.88 -13.70
N PHE A 283 36.26 20.73 -12.76
CA PHE A 283 35.32 21.54 -12.03
C PHE A 283 35.47 23.00 -12.49
N ASP A 284 34.38 23.55 -12.98
CA ASP A 284 34.34 24.93 -13.46
C ASP A 284 34.59 25.91 -12.29
N GLN A 285 35.50 26.85 -12.48
CA GLN A 285 35.89 27.84 -11.48
C GLN A 285 34.71 28.68 -10.97
N ASN A 286 33.70 28.91 -11.80
CA ASN A 286 32.56 29.76 -11.48
C ASN A 286 31.54 29.05 -10.57
N ASN A 287 31.61 27.72 -10.52
CA ASN A 287 30.66 26.86 -9.80
C ASN A 287 31.25 26.25 -8.54
N ILE A 288 32.42 26.65 -8.07
CA ILE A 288 33.07 26.13 -6.87
C ILE A 288 33.19 27.19 -5.79
N ILE A 289 32.96 26.78 -4.54
CA ILE A 289 33.23 27.54 -3.34
C ILE A 289 34.04 26.67 -2.36
N ILE A 290 35.20 27.22 -1.94
CA ILE A 290 36.14 26.56 -1.03
C ILE A 290 36.05 27.20 0.36
N GLU A 291 35.95 26.35 1.41
CA GLU A 291 35.81 26.73 2.83
C GLU A 291 34.79 27.83 3.09
N ASN A 292 33.61 27.70 2.44
CA ASN A 292 32.50 28.66 2.55
C ASN A 292 32.93 30.12 2.20
N GLY A 293 33.81 30.28 1.23
CA GLY A 293 34.28 31.61 0.79
C GLY A 293 35.40 32.22 1.63
N LYS A 294 36.00 31.48 2.58
CA LYS A 294 36.99 32.02 3.51
C LYS A 294 38.43 31.75 3.14
N PHE A 295 38.69 30.80 2.22
CA PHE A 295 40.05 30.44 1.84
C PHE A 295 40.65 31.43 0.87
N ASN A 296 41.86 31.91 1.18
CA ASN A 296 42.70 32.74 0.31
C ASN A 296 44.08 32.14 0.26
N GLY A 297 44.60 31.92 -0.93
CA GLY A 297 45.96 31.39 -1.13
C GLY A 297 46.07 30.39 -2.27
N ILE A 298 47.21 29.74 -2.36
CA ILE A 298 47.47 28.75 -3.41
C ILE A 298 47.21 27.35 -2.86
N LEU A 299 46.35 26.61 -3.57
CA LEU A 299 46.21 25.15 -3.42
C LEU A 299 47.21 24.50 -4.39
N ASN A 300 48.24 23.85 -3.87
CA ASN A 300 49.25 23.19 -4.68
C ASN A 300 48.73 21.87 -5.25
N ALA A 301 49.19 21.52 -6.46
CA ALA A 301 48.98 20.20 -7.01
C ALA A 301 49.54 19.12 -6.06
N GLY A 302 48.83 18.03 -5.90
CA GLY A 302 49.21 16.97 -4.97
C GLY A 302 48.02 16.10 -4.50
N ILE A 303 48.32 15.17 -3.60
CA ILE A 303 47.36 14.22 -3.05
C ILE A 303 46.79 14.75 -1.72
N TYR A 304 45.47 14.77 -1.63
CA TYR A 304 44.72 15.23 -0.47
C TYR A 304 43.83 14.10 0.07
N GLY A 305 43.55 14.10 1.36
CA GLY A 305 42.71 13.08 2.00
C GLY A 305 43.48 12.14 2.93
N ASN A 306 42.92 10.98 3.18
CA ASN A 306 43.51 9.96 4.06
C ASN A 306 43.68 8.62 3.32
N LYS A 307 44.13 7.57 4.03
CA LYS A 307 44.38 6.24 3.43
C LYS A 307 43.15 5.65 2.71
N ASP A 308 41.96 5.95 3.16
CA ASP A 308 40.73 5.37 2.64
C ASP A 308 40.15 6.16 1.46
N LEU A 309 40.44 7.45 1.44
CA LEU A 309 39.91 8.35 0.41
C LEU A 309 40.92 9.41 0.04
N GLN A 310 41.51 9.26 -1.14
CA GLN A 310 42.47 10.19 -1.72
C GLN A 310 41.88 10.89 -2.93
N ILE A 311 42.11 12.20 -3.01
CA ILE A 311 41.79 13.04 -4.17
C ILE A 311 43.06 13.72 -4.57
N GLU A 312 43.45 13.58 -5.84
CA GLU A 312 44.62 14.22 -6.41
C GLU A 312 44.21 15.51 -7.14
N LEU A 313 44.73 16.64 -6.73
CA LEU A 313 44.66 17.91 -7.47
C LEU A 313 45.76 17.92 -8.51
N LEU A 314 45.42 17.98 -9.79
CA LEU A 314 46.38 17.85 -10.89
C LEU A 314 47.02 19.18 -11.30
N ASN A 315 46.42 20.32 -10.89
CA ASN A 315 46.96 21.66 -11.21
C ASN A 315 46.94 22.54 -9.96
N SER A 316 48.00 23.28 -9.71
CA SER A 316 48.01 24.29 -8.64
C SER A 316 47.07 25.44 -8.98
N ILE A 317 46.34 25.95 -7.98
CA ILE A 317 45.23 26.90 -8.18
C ILE A 317 45.37 28.05 -7.20
N ASN A 318 45.28 29.27 -7.69
CA ASN A 318 45.11 30.44 -6.85
C ASN A 318 43.60 30.58 -6.48
N VAL A 319 43.34 30.81 -5.21
CA VAL A 319 41.98 30.96 -4.68
C VAL A 319 41.86 32.31 -3.96
N ILE A 320 40.87 33.10 -4.33
CA ILE A 320 40.57 34.40 -3.73
C ILE A 320 39.11 34.36 -3.22
N ASP A 321 38.93 34.66 -1.95
CA ASP A 321 37.62 34.63 -1.25
C ASP A 321 36.85 33.32 -1.52
N GLY A 322 37.58 32.20 -1.41
CA GLY A 322 37.04 30.86 -1.63
C GLY A 322 36.72 30.51 -3.09
N LYS A 323 37.01 31.41 -4.06
CA LYS A 323 36.77 31.15 -5.47
C LYS A 323 38.08 30.84 -6.19
N PRO A 324 38.17 29.67 -6.84
CA PRO A 324 39.33 29.36 -7.64
C PRO A 324 39.41 30.31 -8.87
N GLN A 325 40.60 30.72 -9.24
CA GLN A 325 40.83 31.67 -10.37
C GLN A 325 41.01 30.94 -11.70
N GLN A 326 40.93 29.62 -11.70
CA GLN A 326 40.92 28.75 -12.86
C GLN A 326 40.26 27.42 -12.53
N ASP A 327 39.90 26.66 -13.57
CA ASP A 327 39.24 25.36 -13.41
C ASP A 327 40.10 24.40 -12.58
N MET A 328 39.45 23.68 -11.66
CA MET A 328 40.09 22.66 -10.84
C MET A 328 40.05 21.31 -11.52
N VAL A 329 41.19 20.67 -11.66
CA VAL A 329 41.29 19.33 -12.22
C VAL A 329 41.53 18.33 -11.08
N LEU A 330 40.53 17.59 -10.70
CA LEU A 330 40.60 16.60 -9.64
C LEU A 330 40.54 15.18 -10.19
N LYS A 331 41.35 14.29 -9.60
CA LYS A 331 41.31 12.86 -9.87
C LYS A 331 40.90 12.12 -8.59
N GLY A 332 39.83 11.37 -8.67
CA GLY A 332 39.23 10.71 -7.50
C GLY A 332 38.07 9.81 -7.87
N ARG A 333 37.34 9.30 -6.85
CA ARG A 333 36.21 8.36 -7.01
C ARG A 333 34.88 9.11 -7.09
N PHE A 334 34.64 9.83 -8.19
CA PHE A 334 33.47 10.67 -8.37
C PHE A 334 32.24 9.89 -8.82
N LYS A 335 31.06 10.30 -8.32
CA LYS A 335 29.75 9.69 -8.66
C LYS A 335 29.28 10.05 -10.05
N TRP A 336 29.54 11.28 -10.52
CA TRP A 336 28.99 11.80 -11.75
C TRP A 336 30.01 11.77 -12.89
N SER A 337 29.48 11.55 -14.11
CA SER A 337 30.29 11.73 -15.32
C SER A 337 30.60 13.20 -15.57
N GLN A 338 31.55 13.51 -16.43
CA GLN A 338 31.86 14.89 -16.79
C GLN A 338 30.70 15.57 -17.50
N GLU A 339 29.95 14.82 -18.34
CA GLU A 339 28.78 15.33 -19.06
C GLU A 339 27.71 15.77 -18.07
N LYS A 340 27.44 14.96 -17.05
CA LYS A 340 26.48 15.28 -16.00
C LYS A 340 26.94 16.47 -15.17
N MET A 341 28.23 16.61 -14.88
CA MET A 341 28.75 17.78 -14.19
C MET A 341 28.65 19.03 -15.04
N ASN A 342 28.97 18.95 -16.34
CA ASN A 342 28.84 20.08 -17.27
C ASN A 342 27.37 20.55 -17.38
N GLN A 343 26.42 19.64 -17.35
CA GLN A 343 25.00 19.99 -17.30
C GLN A 343 24.66 20.70 -15.98
N SER A 344 25.13 20.17 -14.85
CA SER A 344 24.96 20.74 -13.52
C SER A 344 25.54 22.17 -13.41
N PHE A 345 26.71 22.42 -14.01
CA PHE A 345 27.31 23.77 -14.08
C PHE A 345 26.42 24.75 -14.85
N LYS A 346 25.87 24.33 -16.00
CA LYS A 346 24.92 25.14 -16.79
C LYS A 346 23.65 25.45 -16.04
N GLU A 347 23.18 24.54 -15.20
CA GLU A 347 22.01 24.71 -14.33
C GLU A 347 22.30 25.69 -13.17
N GLY A 348 23.56 26.04 -12.94
CA GLY A 348 24.02 26.95 -11.90
C GLY A 348 24.15 26.30 -10.52
N ASP A 349 24.33 24.98 -10.47
CA ASP A 349 24.60 24.25 -9.24
C ASP A 349 25.97 24.66 -8.69
N ILE A 350 26.11 24.73 -7.35
CA ILE A 350 27.31 25.13 -6.67
C ILE A 350 27.99 23.93 -6.00
N TYR A 351 29.28 23.79 -6.23
CA TYR A 351 30.12 22.75 -5.64
C TYR A 351 30.88 23.30 -4.45
N HIS A 352 30.77 22.67 -3.31
CA HIS A 352 31.41 23.10 -2.08
C HIS A 352 32.54 22.16 -1.67
N ILE A 353 33.74 22.69 -1.46
CA ILE A 353 34.84 22.04 -0.80
C ILE A 353 34.99 22.62 0.60
N LYS A 354 34.42 21.92 1.59
CA LYS A 354 34.38 22.41 2.98
C LYS A 354 35.70 22.30 3.73
N ASN A 355 36.62 21.47 3.24
CA ASN A 355 37.91 21.23 3.90
C ASN A 355 39.01 21.00 2.84
N ILE A 356 39.96 21.91 2.82
CA ILE A 356 41.09 21.84 1.88
C ILE A 356 42.00 20.64 2.10
N LYS A 357 42.07 20.06 3.30
CA LYS A 357 42.90 18.89 3.60
C LYS A 357 42.40 17.62 2.90
N THR A 358 41.14 17.55 2.52
CA THR A 358 40.52 16.35 1.96
C THR A 358 39.99 16.55 0.54
N LEU A 359 39.75 17.78 0.11
CA LEU A 359 39.08 18.18 -1.13
C LEU A 359 37.78 17.45 -1.42
N ARG A 360 37.12 16.93 -0.37
CA ARG A 360 35.80 16.31 -0.52
C ARG A 360 34.81 17.35 -1.03
N THR A 361 34.16 16.99 -2.10
CA THR A 361 33.25 17.89 -2.82
C THR A 361 31.80 17.47 -2.63
N THR A 362 30.96 18.40 -2.26
CA THR A 362 29.52 18.27 -2.24
C THR A 362 28.91 19.24 -3.25
N VAL A 363 27.76 18.91 -3.83
CA VAL A 363 27.03 19.79 -4.74
C VAL A 363 25.72 20.23 -4.13
N GLU A 364 25.49 21.53 -4.20
CA GLU A 364 24.22 22.18 -3.86
C GLU A 364 23.49 22.53 -5.15
N LYS A 365 22.32 21.96 -5.33
CA LYS A 365 21.51 22.20 -6.53
C LYS A 365 20.74 23.51 -6.42
N LYS A 366 20.82 24.35 -7.45
CA LYS A 366 20.10 25.63 -7.54
C LYS A 366 18.59 25.43 -7.71
N ASN A 367 18.20 24.50 -8.59
CA ASN A 367 16.81 24.14 -8.85
C ASN A 367 16.55 22.77 -8.23
N LYS A 368 16.11 22.74 -6.99
CA LYS A 368 15.68 21.51 -6.32
C LYS A 368 14.18 21.33 -6.51
N GLU A 369 13.80 20.32 -7.30
CA GLU A 369 12.53 19.70 -7.07
C GLU A 369 12.64 18.87 -5.78
N LEU A 370 11.76 19.12 -4.83
CA LEU A 370 11.63 18.32 -3.61
C LEU A 370 11.36 16.87 -4.03
N GLY A 371 12.39 16.06 -4.00
CA GLY A 371 12.25 14.63 -4.26
C GLY A 371 11.48 13.99 -3.10
N ILE A 372 10.39 13.31 -3.41
CA ILE A 372 9.63 12.53 -2.44
C ILE A 372 10.27 11.17 -2.31
N LYS A 373 10.54 10.74 -1.09
CA LYS A 373 11.13 9.43 -0.82
C LYS A 373 10.02 8.37 -0.73
N PRO A 374 10.28 7.14 -1.22
CA PRO A 374 9.44 6.00 -0.91
C PRO A 374 9.39 5.77 0.60
N ILE A 375 8.28 5.16 1.07
CA ILE A 375 8.23 4.68 2.45
C ILE A 375 9.19 3.50 2.65
N LEU A 376 9.56 3.28 3.91
CA LEU A 376 10.39 2.12 4.27
C LEU A 376 9.51 0.87 4.42
N ASP A 377 10.08 -0.29 4.17
CA ASP A 377 9.47 -1.60 4.44
C ASP A 377 9.48 -1.98 5.93
N LEU A 378 10.15 -1.18 6.76
CA LEU A 378 10.10 -1.24 8.22
C LEU A 378 9.55 0.08 8.77
N LEU A 379 8.32 0.03 9.26
CA LEU A 379 7.68 1.16 9.94
C LEU A 379 7.92 1.05 11.45
N SER A 380 8.70 1.95 12.01
CA SER A 380 8.95 2.01 13.46
C SER A 380 9.15 3.44 13.94
N LYS A 381 8.73 3.70 15.18
CA LYS A 381 8.89 5.01 15.82
C LYS A 381 10.36 5.47 15.90
N LYS A 382 11.30 4.52 15.92
CA LYS A 382 12.75 4.80 15.94
C LYS A 382 13.26 5.35 14.60
N LEU A 383 12.72 4.87 13.49
CA LEU A 383 13.12 5.29 12.14
C LEU A 383 12.34 6.51 11.65
N ASN A 384 11.09 6.62 12.08
CA ASN A 384 10.22 7.76 11.80
C ASN A 384 9.29 7.99 12.99
N ASN A 385 9.42 9.15 13.66
CA ASN A 385 8.64 9.51 14.84
C ASN A 385 7.12 9.60 14.58
N GLU A 386 6.69 9.75 13.34
CA GLU A 386 5.28 9.77 12.96
C GLU A 386 4.62 8.38 13.01
N ILE A 387 5.43 7.30 13.07
CA ILE A 387 4.90 5.94 13.10
C ILE A 387 4.46 5.58 14.52
N PRO A 388 3.15 5.37 14.74
CA PRO A 388 2.60 5.05 16.05
C PRO A 388 2.78 3.58 16.43
N THR A 389 2.52 3.27 17.68
CA THR A 389 2.48 1.93 18.29
C THR A 389 1.07 1.56 18.73
N ASN A 390 0.86 0.33 19.20
CA ASN A 390 -0.42 -0.08 19.82
C ASN A 390 -0.77 0.74 21.07
N THR A 391 0.24 1.21 21.83
CA THR A 391 0.01 2.07 22.98
C THR A 391 -0.60 3.41 22.55
N ASP A 392 -0.10 3.97 21.44
CA ASP A 392 -0.64 5.21 20.88
C ASP A 392 -2.10 5.01 20.45
N ALA A 393 -2.45 3.86 19.84
CA ALA A 393 -3.83 3.51 19.47
C ALA A 393 -4.76 3.36 20.69
N THR A 394 -4.29 2.67 21.73
CA THR A 394 -5.08 2.52 22.97
C THR A 394 -5.35 3.87 23.64
N ASN A 395 -4.38 4.79 23.64
CA ASN A 395 -4.58 6.12 24.16
C ASN A 395 -5.57 6.92 23.31
N GLU A 396 -5.48 6.82 21.98
CA GLU A 396 -6.43 7.44 21.06
C GLU A 396 -7.88 6.99 21.33
N ILE A 397 -8.12 5.68 21.54
CA ILE A 397 -9.44 5.16 21.92
C ILE A 397 -9.89 5.71 23.28
N LYS A 398 -9.01 5.72 24.30
CA LYS A 398 -9.35 6.29 25.61
C LYS A 398 -9.72 7.78 25.54
N ASP A 399 -9.03 8.55 24.70
CA ASP A 399 -9.34 9.97 24.51
C ASP A 399 -10.71 10.17 23.84
N ILE A 400 -11.10 9.26 22.93
CA ILE A 400 -12.42 9.27 22.28
C ILE A 400 -13.53 8.91 23.27
N PHE A 401 -13.30 7.88 24.11
CA PHE A 401 -14.31 7.29 24.98
C PHE A 401 -14.11 7.66 26.46
N ASN A 402 -13.69 8.90 26.75
CA ASN A 402 -13.58 9.46 28.10
C ASN A 402 -12.82 8.58 29.11
N GLY A 403 -11.71 7.98 28.67
CA GLY A 403 -10.81 7.15 29.46
C GLY A 403 -11.09 5.64 29.41
N TYR A 404 -12.12 5.19 28.74
CA TYR A 404 -12.46 3.76 28.62
C TYR A 404 -11.74 3.12 27.43
N ALA A 405 -11.07 1.98 27.64
CA ALA A 405 -10.53 1.14 26.59
C ALA A 405 -11.64 0.18 26.11
N VAL A 406 -12.44 0.63 25.16
CA VAL A 406 -13.62 -0.11 24.66
C VAL A 406 -13.29 -1.13 23.57
N MET A 407 -12.03 -1.20 23.16
CA MET A 407 -11.56 -2.10 22.10
C MET A 407 -10.26 -2.78 22.50
N ASP A 408 -10.13 -4.05 22.15
CA ASP A 408 -8.89 -4.80 22.24
C ASP A 408 -8.07 -4.61 20.96
N TYR A 409 -6.78 -4.25 21.13
CA TYR A 409 -5.80 -4.11 20.05
C TYR A 409 -6.20 -3.21 18.86
N PRO A 410 -6.69 -1.97 19.11
CA PRO A 410 -7.07 -1.08 18.02
C PRO A 410 -5.87 -0.75 17.13
N LYS A 411 -6.13 -0.51 15.82
CA LYS A 411 -5.11 0.03 14.93
C LYS A 411 -5.00 1.55 15.11
N PRO A 412 -3.78 2.10 15.18
CA PRO A 412 -3.62 3.54 15.28
C PRO A 412 -4.09 4.25 14.01
N SER A 413 -4.91 5.28 14.15
CA SER A 413 -5.41 6.07 13.02
C SER A 413 -4.26 6.72 12.22
N LEU A 414 -3.21 7.16 12.90
CA LEU A 414 -2.02 7.76 12.27
C LEU A 414 -1.26 6.76 11.37
N LEU A 415 -1.25 5.45 11.70
CA LEU A 415 -0.65 4.44 10.82
C LEU A 415 -1.45 4.32 9.52
N ILE A 416 -2.78 4.22 9.63
CA ILE A 416 -3.67 4.10 8.48
C ILE A 416 -3.57 5.35 7.61
N LYS A 417 -3.57 6.53 8.23
CA LYS A 417 -3.35 7.82 7.56
C LYS A 417 -2.04 7.83 6.77
N TYR A 418 -0.93 7.42 7.41
CA TYR A 418 0.39 7.39 6.78
C TYR A 418 0.40 6.48 5.53
N LEU A 419 -0.19 5.29 5.63
CA LEU A 419 -0.28 4.32 4.55
C LEU A 419 -1.16 4.83 3.39
N ILE A 420 -2.33 5.40 3.69
CA ILE A 420 -3.24 5.96 2.68
C ILE A 420 -2.56 7.12 1.95
N ARG A 421 -1.93 8.06 2.68
CA ARG A 421 -1.19 9.17 2.08
C ARG A 421 -0.07 8.69 1.15
N ALA A 422 0.61 7.60 1.49
CA ALA A 422 1.66 7.04 0.64
C ALA A 422 1.15 6.62 -0.74
N ILE A 423 -0.12 6.24 -0.85
CA ILE A 423 -0.76 5.81 -2.10
C ILE A 423 -1.42 6.97 -2.84
N THR A 424 -2.02 7.90 -2.09
CA THR A 424 -2.92 8.93 -2.64
C THR A 424 -2.27 10.31 -2.76
N TYR A 425 -0.98 10.43 -2.48
CA TYR A 425 -0.24 11.70 -2.40
C TYR A 425 -0.52 12.69 -3.55
N ASN A 426 -0.61 12.20 -4.79
CA ASN A 426 -0.83 13.04 -5.97
C ASN A 426 -2.29 13.11 -6.43
N LYS A 427 -3.23 12.63 -5.62
CA LYS A 427 -4.64 12.53 -6.00
C LYS A 427 -5.49 13.46 -5.15
N LYS A 428 -6.09 14.50 -5.77
CA LYS A 428 -6.99 15.44 -5.10
C LYS A 428 -8.33 14.80 -4.67
N HIS A 429 -8.79 13.78 -5.40
CA HIS A 429 -10.08 13.10 -5.18
C HIS A 429 -9.90 11.60 -5.22
N ALA A 430 -9.20 11.06 -4.21
CA ALA A 430 -9.01 9.62 -4.09
C ALA A 430 -10.24 8.98 -3.43
N ILE A 431 -10.68 7.83 -3.95
CA ILE A 431 -11.71 7.01 -3.32
C ILE A 431 -11.01 5.91 -2.52
N ILE A 432 -11.25 5.94 -1.21
CA ILE A 432 -10.65 5.01 -0.25
C ILE A 432 -11.76 4.13 0.32
N MET A 433 -11.48 2.85 0.52
CA MET A 433 -12.44 1.88 1.03
C MET A 433 -11.82 1.03 2.13
N ASP A 434 -12.61 0.79 3.18
CA ASP A 434 -12.42 -0.30 4.14
C ASP A 434 -13.72 -1.13 4.19
N PHE A 435 -13.61 -2.46 4.14
CA PHE A 435 -14.78 -3.35 4.16
C PHE A 435 -14.71 -4.45 5.22
N LEU A 436 -13.70 -4.40 6.09
CA LEU A 436 -13.55 -5.29 7.25
C LEU A 436 -13.45 -4.48 8.54
N VAL A 437 -14.34 -3.50 8.66
CA VAL A 437 -14.51 -2.74 9.90
C VAL A 437 -15.18 -3.65 10.93
N ASP A 438 -14.59 -3.78 12.11
CA ASP A 438 -15.12 -4.62 13.18
C ASP A 438 -16.49 -4.11 13.66
N GLN A 439 -17.41 -5.03 14.02
CA GLN A 439 -18.83 -4.82 14.19
C GLN A 439 -19.25 -3.92 15.38
N GLN A 440 -18.32 -3.38 16.14
CA GLN A 440 -18.67 -2.50 17.26
C GLN A 440 -18.94 -1.09 16.74
N GLN A 441 -20.12 -0.53 17.04
CA GLN A 441 -20.55 0.86 16.74
C GLN A 441 -19.47 1.94 17.02
N GLN A 442 -18.48 1.60 17.80
CA GLN A 442 -17.37 2.42 18.23
C GLN A 442 -16.36 2.75 17.09
N HIS A 443 -16.31 1.95 16.02
CA HIS A 443 -15.48 2.23 14.85
C HIS A 443 -15.98 3.40 13.99
N MET A 444 -17.27 3.73 14.05
CA MET A 444 -17.81 4.86 13.29
C MET A 444 -17.11 6.18 13.62
N GLU A 445 -16.85 6.47 14.90
CA GLU A 445 -16.13 7.70 15.27
C GLU A 445 -14.67 7.69 14.83
N LEU A 446 -14.03 6.52 14.85
CA LEU A 446 -12.65 6.36 14.39
C LEU A 446 -12.57 6.51 12.86
N CYS A 447 -13.44 5.85 12.10
CA CYS A 447 -13.55 6.02 10.65
C CYS A 447 -13.86 7.47 10.28
N TYR A 448 -14.77 8.14 11.00
CA TYR A 448 -15.09 9.53 10.78
C TYR A 448 -13.92 10.47 11.07
N LYS A 449 -13.11 10.19 12.11
CA LYS A 449 -11.87 10.95 12.38
C LYS A 449 -10.80 10.71 11.33
N ILE A 450 -10.60 9.47 10.86
CA ILE A 450 -9.66 9.14 9.78
C ILE A 450 -10.05 9.89 8.50
N LEU A 451 -11.32 9.85 8.11
CA LEU A 451 -11.83 10.55 6.94
C LEU A 451 -11.68 12.08 7.06
N LYS A 452 -12.00 12.67 8.21
CA LYS A 452 -11.77 14.10 8.46
C LYS A 452 -10.29 14.50 8.41
N ILE A 453 -9.39 13.62 8.82
CA ILE A 453 -7.95 13.87 8.77
C ILE A 453 -7.46 13.89 7.32
N VAL A 454 -7.97 12.96 6.49
CA VAL A 454 -7.63 12.91 5.05
C VAL A 454 -8.17 14.13 4.30
N GLU A 455 -9.40 14.59 4.61
CA GLU A 455 -9.99 15.79 4.00
C GLU A 455 -9.27 17.09 4.36
N LYS A 456 -8.79 17.25 5.59
CA LYS A 456 -8.13 18.49 6.06
C LYS A 456 -6.75 18.74 5.47
N GLU A 457 -6.07 17.74 4.95
CA GLU A 457 -4.71 17.86 4.44
C GLU A 457 -4.62 17.91 2.90
N ASN A 458 -5.75 17.91 2.21
CA ASN A 458 -5.84 18.13 0.77
C ASN A 458 -5.89 19.63 0.38
N ILE A 459 -5.32 20.52 1.23
CA ILE A 459 -5.13 21.96 0.92
C ILE A 459 -3.70 22.18 0.45
#